data_fb7e0213a31e57398a3d7c6e0acb404a
#
_entry.id   fb7e0213a31e57398a3d7c6e0acb404a
#
_cell.length_a   1.000
_cell.length_b   1.000
_cell.length_c   1.000
_cell.angle_alpha   90.00
_cell.angle_beta   90.00
_cell.angle_gamma   90.00
#
_symmetry.space_group_name_H-M   'P 1'
#
loop_
_entity.id
_entity.type
_entity.pdbx_description
1 polymer ?
#
loop_
_entity_poly.entity_id
_entity_poly.type
_entity_poly.pdbx_seq_one_letter_code
_entity_poly.pdbx_strand_id
1 'polypeptide(L)'
;RLRGVSADFLELLGRKLGLHFTHVPTRNWSETVRKGFDKEVDVLPLINRTPSRESHLLFTDPYFVSQQVIITRRQREEIQSEADLANSTLALPVGYSINEYIHDRLPTARVIETPNIPTALRRVSEGAADATILSIGVSSYWMDRGEITNLRLAGSFGRANAFAMACRNDWPLLVGILQKGLDAIGEDERRRIRRRWIT
;
A
#
# COMPACT_ATOMS: atom_id res chain seq x y z
N ARG A 1 -0.85 18.89 8.55
CA ARG A 1 -0.20 17.82 9.33
C ARG A 1 -0.49 16.49 8.64
N LEU A 2 0.54 15.67 8.41
CA LEU A 2 0.40 14.31 7.91
C LEU A 2 -0.45 13.48 8.86
N ARG A 3 -1.27 12.58 8.29
CA ARG A 3 -2.11 11.64 9.03
C ARG A 3 -1.98 10.24 8.43
N GLY A 4 -2.16 9.22 9.23
CA GLY A 4 -2.10 7.82 8.81
C GLY A 4 -1.06 7.03 9.58
N VAL A 5 -1.03 5.72 9.33
CA VAL A 5 -0.11 4.78 9.98
C VAL A 5 1.34 5.24 9.88
N SER A 6 1.80 5.56 8.68
CA SER A 6 3.18 5.98 8.43
C SER A 6 3.54 7.28 9.15
N ALA A 7 2.60 8.23 9.24
CA ALA A 7 2.82 9.50 9.93
C ALA A 7 3.05 9.28 11.44
N ASP A 8 2.24 8.41 12.07
CA ASP A 8 2.39 8.10 13.49
C ASP A 8 3.72 7.37 13.77
N PHE A 9 4.14 6.44 12.90
CA PHE A 9 5.45 5.80 13.01
C PHE A 9 6.59 6.80 12.82
N LEU A 10 6.53 7.70 11.84
CA LEU A 10 7.56 8.74 11.65
C LEU A 10 7.66 9.69 12.84
N GLU A 11 6.52 10.04 13.46
CA GLU A 11 6.53 10.87 14.67
C GLU A 11 7.22 10.16 15.85
N LEU A 12 6.99 8.86 16.04
CA LEU A 12 7.68 8.05 17.03
C LEU A 12 9.18 7.96 16.77
N LEU A 13 9.56 7.67 15.53
CA LEU A 13 10.98 7.59 15.13
C LEU A 13 11.69 8.93 15.31
N GLY A 14 11.04 10.03 14.92
CA GLY A 14 11.60 11.37 15.12
C GLY A 14 11.94 11.62 16.58
N ARG A 15 11.04 11.27 17.50
CA ARG A 15 11.28 11.42 18.95
C ARG A 15 12.36 10.49 19.49
N LYS A 16 12.38 9.21 19.05
CA LYS A 16 13.33 8.20 19.53
C LYS A 16 14.75 8.41 19.00
N LEU A 17 14.88 8.90 17.79
CA LEU A 17 16.16 9.04 17.08
C LEU A 17 16.68 10.48 17.04
N GLY A 18 15.90 11.47 17.49
CA GLY A 18 16.24 12.89 17.33
C GLY A 18 16.21 13.36 15.87
N LEU A 19 15.41 12.70 15.01
CA LEU A 19 15.28 13.04 13.59
C LEU A 19 14.09 13.94 13.35
N HIS A 20 14.25 14.85 12.38
CA HIS A 20 13.16 15.65 11.86
C HIS A 20 12.84 15.22 10.43
N PHE A 21 11.60 14.80 10.18
CA PHE A 21 11.13 14.40 8.87
C PHE A 21 10.39 15.55 8.19
N THR A 22 10.84 15.94 7.01
CA THR A 22 10.19 16.94 6.16
C THR A 22 9.35 16.25 5.08
N HIS A 23 8.09 16.61 4.99
CA HIS A 23 7.19 16.07 3.97
C HIS A 23 7.43 16.73 2.61
N VAL A 24 7.70 15.90 1.62
CA VAL A 24 7.75 16.29 0.22
C VAL A 24 6.43 15.88 -0.45
N PRO A 25 5.58 16.84 -0.86
CA PRO A 25 4.30 16.50 -1.47
C PRO A 25 4.48 15.86 -2.86
N THR A 26 3.59 14.93 -3.18
CA THR A 26 3.51 14.25 -4.47
C THR A 26 2.06 14.18 -4.93
N ARG A 27 1.84 14.15 -6.24
CA ARG A 27 0.50 14.13 -6.84
C ARG A 27 -0.14 12.74 -6.79
N ASN A 28 0.68 11.70 -6.85
CA ASN A 28 0.25 10.30 -6.87
C ASN A 28 1.38 9.37 -6.42
N TRP A 29 1.05 8.08 -6.29
CA TRP A 29 1.99 7.06 -5.82
C TRP A 29 3.17 6.84 -6.78
N SER A 30 2.93 6.86 -8.09
CA SER A 30 4.00 6.69 -9.08
C SER A 30 5.04 7.81 -8.98
N GLU A 31 4.63 9.05 -8.76
CA GLU A 31 5.56 10.16 -8.51
C GLU A 31 6.33 9.96 -7.20
N THR A 32 5.68 9.45 -6.17
CA THR A 32 6.33 9.14 -4.88
C THR A 32 7.44 8.11 -5.08
N VAL A 33 7.17 7.02 -5.77
CA VAL A 33 8.16 5.97 -6.05
C VAL A 33 9.29 6.49 -6.93
N ARG A 34 8.97 7.22 -7.99
CA ARG A 34 9.97 7.84 -8.87
C ARG A 34 10.92 8.76 -8.09
N LYS A 35 10.38 9.65 -7.24
CA LYS A 35 11.21 10.52 -6.40
C LYS A 35 12.17 9.75 -5.48
N GLY A 36 11.74 8.59 -4.98
CA GLY A 36 12.61 7.68 -4.22
C GLY A 36 13.73 7.11 -5.10
N PHE A 37 13.42 6.66 -6.30
CA PHE A 37 14.40 6.12 -7.24
C PHE A 37 15.41 7.18 -7.71
N ASP A 38 14.92 8.37 -7.97
CA ASP A 38 15.74 9.51 -8.41
C ASP A 38 16.49 10.21 -7.27
N LYS A 39 16.34 9.70 -6.03
CA LYS A 39 16.97 10.25 -4.81
C LYS A 39 16.55 11.69 -4.48
N GLU A 40 15.39 12.11 -4.98
CA GLU A 40 14.79 13.41 -4.65
C GLU A 40 14.18 13.42 -3.23
N VAL A 41 13.97 12.22 -2.64
CA VAL A 41 13.56 12.04 -1.24
C VAL A 41 14.45 11.00 -0.58
N ASP A 42 14.67 11.13 0.73
CA ASP A 42 15.56 10.24 1.48
C ASP A 42 14.85 8.98 1.97
N VAL A 43 13.54 9.07 2.28
CA VAL A 43 12.76 8.01 2.90
C VAL A 43 11.38 7.90 2.26
N LEU A 44 10.99 6.68 1.91
CA LEU A 44 9.61 6.27 1.62
C LEU A 44 9.08 5.49 2.83
N PRO A 45 8.18 6.06 3.62
CA PRO A 45 7.89 5.51 4.96
C PRO A 45 7.01 4.26 4.97
N LEU A 46 6.26 3.98 3.91
CA LEU A 46 5.34 2.84 3.84
C LEU A 46 5.30 2.28 2.42
N ILE A 47 6.15 1.30 2.16
CA ILE A 47 6.30 0.72 0.82
C ILE A 47 6.58 -0.79 0.93
N ASN A 48 6.07 -1.56 -0.03
CA ASN A 48 6.40 -2.98 -0.15
C ASN A 48 7.75 -3.17 -0.82
N ARG A 49 8.51 -4.13 -0.33
CA ARG A 49 9.69 -4.62 -1.00
C ARG A 49 9.28 -5.45 -2.22
N THR A 50 9.83 -5.11 -3.39
CA THR A 50 9.69 -5.90 -4.63
C THR A 50 11.04 -5.96 -5.34
N PRO A 51 11.29 -6.97 -6.20
CA PRO A 51 12.54 -7.07 -6.94
C PRO A 51 12.87 -5.80 -7.74
N SER A 52 11.88 -5.20 -8.39
CA SER A 52 12.06 -3.97 -9.17
C SER A 52 12.51 -2.78 -8.30
N ARG A 53 12.04 -2.72 -7.05
CA ARG A 53 12.38 -1.63 -6.12
C ARG A 53 13.71 -1.82 -5.42
N GLU A 54 14.14 -3.07 -5.21
CA GLU A 54 15.41 -3.38 -4.54
C GLU A 54 16.65 -2.92 -5.34
N SER A 55 16.52 -2.75 -6.63
CA SER A 55 17.59 -2.18 -7.48
C SER A 55 17.84 -0.69 -7.22
N HIS A 56 16.88 0.01 -6.63
CA HIS A 56 16.93 1.46 -6.41
C HIS A 56 16.93 1.88 -4.94
N LEU A 57 16.41 1.03 -4.05
CA LEU A 57 16.14 1.37 -2.66
C LEU A 57 16.70 0.32 -1.70
N LEU A 58 17.07 0.75 -0.50
CA LEU A 58 17.38 -0.09 0.65
C LEU A 58 16.17 -0.14 1.57
N PHE A 59 15.88 -1.29 2.16
CA PHE A 59 14.68 -1.52 2.95
C PHE A 59 15.01 -1.91 4.39
N THR A 60 14.21 -1.40 5.33
CA THR A 60 14.12 -1.98 6.68
C THR A 60 13.39 -3.32 6.62
N ASP A 61 13.38 -4.04 7.74
CA ASP A 61 12.43 -5.11 7.94
C ASP A 61 10.99 -4.55 7.93
N PRO A 62 10.00 -5.37 7.54
CA PRO A 62 8.61 -4.96 7.59
C PRO A 62 8.18 -4.59 9.02
N TYR A 63 7.56 -3.44 9.17
CA TYR A 63 7.10 -2.96 10.46
C TYR A 63 5.58 -2.87 10.57
N PHE A 64 4.89 -2.99 9.44
CA PHE A 64 3.43 -2.93 9.36
C PHE A 64 2.92 -3.96 8.36
N VAL A 65 1.87 -4.69 8.73
CA VAL A 65 1.25 -5.70 7.87
C VAL A 65 -0.23 -5.39 7.73
N SER A 66 -0.75 -5.45 6.51
CA SER A 66 -2.17 -5.26 6.19
C SER A 66 -2.65 -6.34 5.24
N GLN A 67 -3.81 -6.93 5.54
CA GLN A 67 -4.45 -7.89 4.63
C GLN A 67 -4.90 -7.19 3.35
N GLN A 68 -4.66 -7.81 2.21
CA GLN A 68 -5.27 -7.43 0.94
C GLN A 68 -6.62 -8.11 0.77
N VAL A 69 -7.56 -7.39 0.19
CA VAL A 69 -8.93 -7.85 -0.03
C VAL A 69 -9.36 -7.57 -1.46
N ILE A 70 -10.18 -8.46 -1.98
CA ILE A 70 -10.84 -8.32 -3.27
C ILE A 70 -12.08 -7.45 -3.06
N ILE A 71 -12.23 -6.43 -3.88
CA ILE A 71 -13.39 -5.54 -3.89
C ILE A 71 -14.08 -5.68 -5.22
N THR A 72 -15.36 -6.00 -5.19
CA THR A 72 -16.20 -6.17 -6.38
C THR A 72 -17.59 -5.59 -6.14
N ARG A 73 -18.42 -5.53 -7.18
CA ARG A 73 -19.83 -5.14 -7.05
C ARG A 73 -20.61 -6.18 -6.23
N ARG A 74 -21.60 -5.75 -5.48
CA ARG A 74 -22.45 -6.62 -4.63
C ARG A 74 -23.10 -7.75 -5.43
N GLN A 75 -23.49 -7.48 -6.69
CA GLN A 75 -24.15 -8.43 -7.59
C GLN A 75 -23.20 -9.46 -8.23
N ARG A 76 -21.90 -9.34 -8.07
CA ARG A 76 -20.88 -10.30 -8.54
C ARG A 76 -20.56 -11.30 -7.43
N GLU A 77 -21.56 -12.11 -7.04
CA GLU A 77 -21.46 -13.05 -5.92
C GLU A 77 -20.49 -14.19 -6.19
N GLU A 78 -20.23 -14.50 -7.45
CA GLU A 78 -19.29 -15.53 -7.89
C GLU A 78 -17.82 -15.20 -7.58
N ILE A 79 -17.47 -13.94 -7.42
CA ILE A 79 -16.11 -13.52 -7.06
C ILE A 79 -15.98 -13.56 -5.53
N GLN A 80 -15.27 -14.56 -5.00
CA GLN A 80 -15.07 -14.77 -3.56
C GLN A 80 -13.59 -15.00 -3.16
N SER A 81 -12.76 -15.37 -4.14
CA SER A 81 -11.36 -15.73 -3.91
C SER A 81 -10.45 -15.27 -5.05
N GLU A 82 -9.14 -15.41 -4.85
CA GLU A 82 -8.14 -15.13 -5.89
C GLU A 82 -8.36 -15.98 -7.15
N ALA A 83 -8.79 -17.24 -6.99
CA ALA A 83 -9.03 -18.14 -8.13
C ALA A 83 -10.15 -17.64 -9.06
N ASP A 84 -11.14 -16.95 -8.53
CA ASP A 84 -12.27 -16.42 -9.30
C ASP A 84 -11.90 -15.20 -10.15
N LEU A 85 -10.69 -14.69 -9.95
CA LEU A 85 -10.17 -13.55 -10.72
C LEU A 85 -9.47 -13.95 -12.03
N ALA A 86 -9.26 -15.24 -12.27
CA ALA A 86 -8.79 -15.71 -13.57
C ALA A 86 -9.76 -15.25 -14.67
N ASN A 87 -9.23 -14.65 -15.74
CA ASN A 87 -9.99 -14.06 -16.84
C ASN A 87 -10.86 -12.84 -16.48
N SER A 88 -10.76 -12.32 -15.25
CA SER A 88 -11.45 -11.09 -14.84
C SER A 88 -10.68 -9.84 -15.30
N THR A 89 -11.42 -8.73 -15.43
CA THR A 89 -10.82 -7.41 -15.63
C THR A 89 -10.62 -6.74 -14.29
N LEU A 90 -9.36 -6.42 -13.95
CA LEU A 90 -8.96 -5.82 -12.69
C LEU A 90 -8.57 -4.35 -12.88
N ALA A 91 -9.13 -3.46 -12.10
CA ALA A 91 -8.72 -2.05 -12.05
C ALA A 91 -7.67 -1.87 -10.94
N LEU A 92 -6.42 -1.60 -11.31
CA LEU A 92 -5.32 -1.51 -10.35
C LEU A 92 -4.62 -0.14 -10.43
N PRO A 93 -4.32 0.50 -9.28
CA PRO A 93 -3.55 1.74 -9.28
C PRO A 93 -2.12 1.51 -9.79
N VAL A 94 -1.68 2.36 -10.69
CA VAL A 94 -0.34 2.28 -11.31
C VAL A 94 0.77 2.41 -10.25
N GLY A 95 1.84 1.62 -10.39
CA GLY A 95 3.00 1.64 -9.50
C GLY A 95 2.82 0.93 -8.15
N TYR A 96 1.67 0.30 -7.91
CA TYR A 96 1.45 -0.55 -6.73
C TYR A 96 2.07 -1.93 -6.93
N SER A 97 2.61 -2.52 -5.85
CA SER A 97 3.24 -3.86 -5.88
C SER A 97 2.30 -4.98 -6.32
N ILE A 98 1.00 -4.77 -6.19
CA ILE A 98 -0.01 -5.71 -6.64
C ILE A 98 0.05 -5.95 -8.15
N ASN A 99 0.47 -4.96 -8.96
CA ASN A 99 0.58 -5.11 -10.41
C ASN A 99 1.61 -6.18 -10.79
N GLU A 100 2.78 -6.20 -10.10
CA GLU A 100 3.79 -7.24 -10.31
C GLU A 100 3.24 -8.64 -9.94
N TYR A 101 2.56 -8.73 -8.80
CA TYR A 101 1.96 -9.98 -8.33
C TYR A 101 0.89 -10.53 -9.28
N ILE A 102 0.00 -9.67 -9.79
CA ILE A 102 -1.05 -10.07 -10.74
C ILE A 102 -0.46 -10.58 -12.04
N HIS A 103 0.54 -9.89 -12.57
CA HIS A 103 1.23 -10.32 -13.79
C HIS A 103 1.79 -11.75 -13.68
N ASP A 104 2.37 -12.10 -12.53
CA ASP A 104 3.01 -13.39 -12.32
C ASP A 104 2.00 -14.50 -11.97
N ARG A 105 0.97 -14.18 -11.19
CA ARG A 105 0.08 -15.18 -10.58
C ARG A 105 -1.24 -15.36 -11.32
N LEU A 106 -1.71 -14.32 -12.00
CA LEU A 106 -2.97 -14.33 -12.74
C LEU A 106 -2.74 -13.81 -14.19
N PRO A 107 -1.92 -14.52 -14.98
CA PRO A 107 -1.53 -14.05 -16.31
C PRO A 107 -2.71 -13.93 -17.31
N THR A 108 -3.85 -14.55 -17.01
CA THR A 108 -5.06 -14.47 -17.83
C THR A 108 -5.99 -13.33 -17.42
N ALA A 109 -5.74 -12.69 -16.28
CA ALA A 109 -6.50 -11.51 -15.85
C ALA A 109 -6.12 -10.29 -16.69
N ARG A 110 -7.11 -9.50 -17.07
CA ARG A 110 -6.90 -8.26 -17.79
C ARG A 110 -6.75 -7.11 -16.80
N VAL A 111 -5.65 -6.36 -16.87
CA VAL A 111 -5.41 -5.21 -15.99
C VAL A 111 -5.76 -3.91 -16.71
N ILE A 112 -6.58 -3.08 -16.06
CA ILE A 112 -6.80 -1.67 -16.39
C ILE A 112 -6.04 -0.85 -15.34
N GLU A 113 -4.97 -0.22 -15.74
CA GLU A 113 -4.23 0.69 -14.88
C GLU A 113 -5.03 1.97 -14.62
N THR A 114 -5.02 2.41 -13.36
CA THR A 114 -5.72 3.63 -12.93
C THR A 114 -4.75 4.58 -12.23
N PRO A 115 -4.97 5.90 -12.31
CA PRO A 115 -4.05 6.87 -11.72
C PRO A 115 -4.03 6.84 -10.19
N ASN A 116 -5.10 6.34 -9.56
CA ASN A 116 -5.26 6.32 -8.11
C ASN A 116 -6.36 5.35 -7.66
N ILE A 117 -6.44 5.11 -6.35
CA ILE A 117 -7.42 4.22 -5.72
C ILE A 117 -8.88 4.65 -5.97
N PRO A 118 -9.28 5.93 -5.79
CA PRO A 118 -10.65 6.33 -6.09
C PRO A 118 -11.09 6.00 -7.51
N THR A 119 -10.20 6.15 -8.49
CA THR A 119 -10.51 5.79 -9.88
C THR A 119 -10.65 4.28 -10.06
N ALA A 120 -9.81 3.47 -9.39
CA ALA A 120 -9.94 2.01 -9.42
C ALA A 120 -11.30 1.56 -8.87
N LEU A 121 -11.70 2.05 -7.70
CA LEU A 121 -13.00 1.74 -7.09
C LEU A 121 -14.17 2.18 -7.98
N ARG A 122 -14.08 3.36 -8.59
CA ARG A 122 -15.10 3.84 -9.52
C ARG A 122 -15.24 2.95 -10.74
N ARG A 123 -14.13 2.51 -11.36
CA ARG A 123 -14.16 1.58 -12.49
C ARG A 123 -14.86 0.27 -12.14
N VAL A 124 -14.66 -0.25 -10.95
CA VAL A 124 -15.38 -1.44 -10.48
C VAL A 124 -16.87 -1.13 -10.25
N SER A 125 -17.19 -0.03 -9.59
CA SER A 125 -18.56 0.40 -9.30
C SER A 125 -19.39 0.59 -10.58
N GLU A 126 -18.81 1.19 -11.61
CA GLU A 126 -19.44 1.44 -12.92
C GLU A 126 -19.50 0.19 -13.83
N GLY A 127 -18.85 -0.91 -13.46
CA GLY A 127 -18.83 -2.14 -14.24
C GLY A 127 -17.77 -2.17 -15.36
N ALA A 128 -16.90 -1.17 -15.43
CA ALA A 128 -15.78 -1.14 -16.38
C ALA A 128 -14.67 -2.13 -16.01
N ALA A 129 -14.62 -2.54 -14.73
CA ALA A 129 -13.79 -3.63 -14.23
C ALA A 129 -14.62 -4.56 -13.35
N ASP A 130 -14.15 -5.79 -13.18
CA ASP A 130 -14.83 -6.79 -12.36
C ASP A 130 -14.46 -6.64 -10.89
N ALA A 131 -13.18 -6.36 -10.59
CA ALA A 131 -12.68 -6.21 -9.24
C ALA A 131 -11.49 -5.25 -9.16
N THR A 132 -11.16 -4.87 -7.94
CA THR A 132 -9.87 -4.28 -7.56
C THR A 132 -9.35 -4.94 -6.29
N ILE A 133 -8.05 -4.81 -6.03
CA ILE A 133 -7.38 -5.41 -4.88
C ILE A 133 -6.67 -4.30 -4.11
N LEU A 134 -7.04 -4.13 -2.85
CA LEU A 134 -6.51 -3.07 -1.98
C LEU A 134 -6.28 -3.60 -0.56
N SER A 135 -5.47 -2.90 0.21
CA SER A 135 -5.37 -3.16 1.66
C SER A 135 -6.70 -2.82 2.35
N ILE A 136 -7.12 -3.65 3.30
CA ILE A 136 -8.44 -3.55 3.95
C ILE A 136 -8.71 -2.16 4.53
N GLY A 137 -7.79 -1.56 5.27
CA GLY A 137 -7.98 -0.23 5.85
C GLY A 137 -8.08 0.89 4.81
N VAL A 138 -7.39 0.74 3.67
CA VAL A 138 -7.45 1.70 2.56
C VAL A 138 -8.79 1.58 1.82
N SER A 139 -9.28 0.36 1.62
CA SER A 139 -10.55 0.13 0.93
C SER A 139 -11.72 0.72 1.71
N SER A 140 -11.82 0.44 3.01
CA SER A 140 -12.87 1.00 3.87
C SER A 140 -12.86 2.53 3.83
N TYR A 141 -11.70 3.13 4.02
CA TYR A 141 -11.55 4.59 3.99
C TYR A 141 -12.06 5.24 2.70
N TRP A 142 -11.72 4.68 1.53
CA TRP A 142 -12.10 5.26 0.25
C TRP A 142 -13.54 4.94 -0.16
N MET A 143 -14.06 3.78 0.24
CA MET A 143 -15.47 3.43 0.00
C MET A 143 -16.39 4.35 0.81
N ASP A 144 -16.07 4.61 2.08
CA ASP A 144 -16.84 5.53 2.93
C ASP A 144 -16.83 6.97 2.38
N ARG A 145 -15.65 7.47 1.98
CA ARG A 145 -15.53 8.83 1.44
C ARG A 145 -16.10 9.00 0.03
N GLY A 146 -16.11 7.94 -0.75
CA GLY A 146 -16.60 7.96 -2.12
C GLY A 146 -18.10 7.78 -2.23
N GLU A 147 -18.80 7.57 -1.11
CA GLU A 147 -20.24 7.24 -1.07
C GLU A 147 -20.59 6.06 -2.01
N ILE A 148 -19.65 5.13 -2.18
CA ILE A 148 -19.80 3.98 -3.08
C ILE A 148 -20.49 2.86 -2.32
N THR A 149 -21.77 2.67 -2.56
CA THR A 149 -22.62 1.74 -1.80
C THR A 149 -22.82 0.38 -2.48
N ASN A 150 -22.49 0.26 -3.76
CA ASN A 150 -22.72 -0.95 -4.57
C ASN A 150 -21.52 -1.91 -4.58
N LEU A 151 -20.45 -1.61 -3.86
CA LEU A 151 -19.29 -2.49 -3.69
C LEU A 151 -19.39 -3.32 -2.41
N ARG A 152 -18.64 -4.43 -2.40
CA ARG A 152 -18.43 -5.30 -1.24
C ARG A 152 -16.99 -5.79 -1.16
N LEU A 153 -16.57 -6.16 0.02
CA LEU A 153 -15.39 -6.98 0.23
C LEU A 153 -15.77 -8.42 -0.09
N ALA A 154 -15.13 -9.01 -1.08
CA ALA A 154 -15.48 -10.34 -1.59
C ALA A 154 -14.71 -11.45 -0.85
N GLY A 155 -13.44 -11.21 -0.54
CA GLY A 155 -12.59 -12.16 0.13
C GLY A 155 -11.17 -11.63 0.31
N SER A 156 -10.33 -12.42 0.98
CA SER A 156 -8.90 -12.14 1.09
C SER A 156 -8.20 -12.43 -0.23
N PHE A 157 -7.15 -11.67 -0.52
CA PHE A 157 -6.32 -11.86 -1.69
C PHE A 157 -4.88 -12.16 -1.28
N GLY A 158 -4.37 -13.28 -1.76
CA GLY A 158 -2.99 -13.67 -1.62
C GLY A 158 -2.46 -13.61 -0.18
N ARG A 159 -1.19 -13.22 -0.08
CA ARG A 159 -0.47 -13.01 1.18
C ARG A 159 -0.70 -11.58 1.69
N ALA A 160 -0.73 -11.42 3.03
CA ALA A 160 -0.79 -10.12 3.65
C ALA A 160 0.35 -9.21 3.16
N ASN A 161 0.02 -7.95 2.94
CA ASN A 161 0.96 -6.93 2.47
C ASN A 161 1.88 -6.51 3.62
N ALA A 162 3.16 -6.82 3.48
CA ALA A 162 4.19 -6.42 4.43
C ALA A 162 4.83 -5.10 3.97
N PHE A 163 4.72 -4.08 4.80
CA PHE A 163 5.24 -2.75 4.53
C PHE A 163 6.49 -2.45 5.35
N ALA A 164 7.50 -1.94 4.67
CA ALA A 164 8.77 -1.49 5.22
C ALA A 164 8.94 0.02 5.02
N MET A 165 9.95 0.59 5.64
CA MET A 165 10.52 1.86 5.20
C MET A 165 11.59 1.59 4.16
N ALA A 166 11.67 2.43 3.13
CA ALA A 166 12.73 2.37 2.15
C ALA A 166 13.50 3.68 2.13
N CYS A 167 14.81 3.57 1.92
CA CYS A 167 15.73 4.69 1.82
C CYS A 167 16.44 4.66 0.47
N ARG A 168 16.93 5.81 0.03
CA ARG A 168 17.82 5.91 -1.13
C ARG A 168 19.03 4.98 -0.98
N ASN A 169 19.42 4.30 -2.05
CA ASN A 169 20.43 3.24 -2.00
C ASN A 169 21.89 3.72 -1.78
N ASP A 170 22.13 5.01 -1.95
CA ASP A 170 23.45 5.63 -1.71
C ASP A 170 23.64 6.09 -0.24
N TRP A 171 22.65 5.82 0.64
CA TRP A 171 22.74 6.18 2.06
C TRP A 171 22.43 4.98 2.99
N PRO A 172 23.30 3.94 2.99
CA PRO A 172 23.04 2.71 3.76
C PRO A 172 23.00 2.92 5.28
N LEU A 173 23.68 3.95 5.79
CA LEU A 173 23.63 4.29 7.21
C LEU A 173 22.22 4.66 7.67
N LEU A 174 21.46 5.36 6.83
CA LEU A 174 20.11 5.82 7.16
C LEU A 174 19.15 4.64 7.39
N VAL A 175 19.20 3.61 6.53
CA VAL A 175 18.33 2.43 6.71
C VAL A 175 18.63 1.71 8.03
N GLY A 176 19.90 1.62 8.43
CA GLY A 176 20.30 1.04 9.72
C GLY A 176 19.81 1.84 10.92
N ILE A 177 19.84 3.18 10.83
CA ILE A 177 19.30 4.07 11.85
C ILE A 177 17.79 3.89 12.00
N LEU A 178 17.05 3.87 10.89
CA LEU A 178 15.60 3.67 10.89
C LEU A 178 15.23 2.28 11.43
N GLN A 179 15.97 1.23 11.08
CA GLN A 179 15.76 -0.12 11.62
C GLN A 179 15.90 -0.14 13.14
N LYS A 180 16.98 0.41 13.68
CA LYS A 180 17.15 0.52 15.14
C LYS A 180 16.02 1.28 15.82
N GLY A 181 15.53 2.35 15.19
CA GLY A 181 14.40 3.11 15.69
C GLY A 181 13.10 2.28 15.68
N LEU A 182 12.86 1.54 14.62
CA LEU A 182 11.70 0.63 14.51
C LEU A 182 11.75 -0.48 15.57
N ASP A 183 12.91 -1.06 15.81
CA ASP A 183 13.11 -2.10 16.83
C ASP A 183 12.87 -1.56 18.25
N ALA A 184 13.15 -0.29 18.49
CA ALA A 184 12.90 0.39 19.75
C ALA A 184 11.43 0.78 19.99
N ILE A 185 10.53 0.60 19.01
CA ILE A 185 9.09 0.82 19.18
C ILE A 185 8.47 -0.40 19.85
N GLY A 186 7.97 -0.22 21.07
CA GLY A 186 7.34 -1.30 21.84
C GLY A 186 5.99 -1.75 21.27
N GLU A 187 5.58 -2.98 21.65
CA GLU A 187 4.33 -3.57 21.19
C GLU A 187 3.08 -2.74 21.55
N ASP A 188 3.09 -2.04 22.69
CA ASP A 188 1.99 -1.17 23.12
C ASP A 188 1.85 0.07 22.21
N GLU A 189 2.98 0.64 21.78
CA GLU A 189 3.01 1.76 20.83
C GLU A 189 2.49 1.28 19.45
N ARG A 190 2.94 0.12 19.01
CA ARG A 190 2.48 -0.52 17.76
C ARG A 190 0.98 -0.82 17.79
N ARG A 191 0.47 -1.38 18.90
CA ARG A 191 -0.96 -1.66 19.09
C ARG A 191 -1.80 -0.39 19.05
N ARG A 192 -1.35 0.71 19.69
CA ARG A 192 -2.06 2.00 19.67
C ARG A 192 -2.19 2.54 18.25
N ILE A 193 -1.12 2.49 17.46
CA ILE A 193 -1.17 2.92 16.05
C ILE A 193 -2.13 2.03 15.26
N ARG A 194 -2.03 0.71 15.38
CA ARG A 194 -2.93 -0.21 14.68
C ARG A 194 -4.40 0.06 15.00
N ARG A 195 -4.78 0.15 16.29
CA ARG A 195 -6.16 0.42 16.72
C ARG A 195 -6.70 1.77 16.23
N ARG A 196 -5.84 2.72 16.00
CA ARG A 196 -6.25 4.05 15.51
C ARG A 196 -6.62 4.06 14.03
N TRP A 197 -5.99 3.19 13.24
CA TRP A 197 -6.09 3.25 11.77
C TRP A 197 -6.70 2.01 11.13
N ILE A 198 -6.83 0.92 11.87
CA ILE A 198 -7.41 -0.35 11.40
C ILE A 198 -8.42 -0.79 12.45
N THR A 199 -9.65 -0.46 12.22
CA THR A 199 -10.84 -0.95 12.94
C THR A 199 -11.59 -1.94 12.09
#